data_123b6f6f4c6488194a0c1f1fbd05e4bd
#
_entry.id   123b6f6f4c6488194a0c1f1fbd05e4bd
#
_cell.length_a   1.000
_cell.length_b   1.000
_cell.length_c   1.000
_cell.angle_alpha   90.00
_cell.angle_beta   90.00
_cell.angle_gamma   90.00
#
_symmetry.space_group_name_H-M   'P 1'
#
loop_
_entity.id
_entity.type
_entity.pdbx_description
1 polymer ?
#
loop_
_entity_poly.entity_id
_entity_poly.type
_entity_poly.pdbx_seq_one_letter_code
_entity_poly.pdbx_strand_id
1 'polypeptide(L)'
;MGSAEEHPRLLDEQISYYRALGASYLDQGLDLPGGDELAEALDAFEVTGSVLELACGPGVWTGQLLRHATDVTAVDASPEMLAVAAARVDGERVRFVQADLFTWVPDRRYDVVFFGFWLSHVPLERFESFWSLVDDCLKEDGRVFFADDAYRTPDELVEGPSSSTIRRRLDDGASYRLVKVPHQPSDLERRLRRIGWDIRVTATAGPFYWGAGTRG
;
A
#
# COMPACT_ATOMS: atom_id res chain seq x y z
N MET A 1 25.00 -5.31 0.01
CA MET A 1 25.05 -3.94 -0.52
C MET A 1 24.70 -4.05 -1.99
N GLY A 2 23.40 -3.95 -2.36
CA GLY A 2 22.98 -3.84 -3.75
C GLY A 2 23.48 -2.52 -4.34
N SER A 3 23.92 -2.56 -5.60
CA SER A 3 24.42 -1.35 -6.26
C SER A 3 23.27 -0.35 -6.48
N ALA A 4 23.57 0.96 -6.50
CA ALA A 4 22.56 2.01 -6.73
C ALA A 4 21.77 1.85 -8.04
N GLU A 5 22.25 1.01 -8.97
CA GLU A 5 21.58 0.68 -10.24
C GLU A 5 20.60 -0.51 -10.13
N GLU A 6 20.65 -1.29 -9.05
CA GLU A 6 19.81 -2.49 -8.90
C GLU A 6 18.40 -2.13 -8.38
N HIS A 7 18.27 -1.10 -7.55
CA HIS A 7 16.99 -0.67 -6.99
C HIS A 7 16.01 -0.09 -8.02
N PRO A 8 16.39 0.78 -8.96
CA PRO A 8 15.48 1.23 -10.02
C PRO A 8 14.91 0.06 -10.83
N ARG A 9 15.75 -0.92 -11.19
CA ARG A 9 15.33 -2.10 -11.93
C ARG A 9 14.35 -2.98 -11.14
N LEU A 10 14.53 -3.09 -9.82
CA LEU A 10 13.63 -3.86 -8.96
C LEU A 10 12.24 -3.22 -8.87
N LEU A 11 12.16 -1.88 -8.80
CA LEU A 11 10.89 -1.16 -8.79
C LEU A 11 10.17 -1.24 -10.15
N ASP A 12 10.90 -1.16 -11.26
CA ASP A 12 10.34 -1.35 -12.60
C ASP A 12 9.81 -2.79 -12.77
N GLU A 13 10.51 -3.78 -12.22
CA GLU A 13 10.11 -5.18 -12.23
C GLU A 13 8.85 -5.40 -11.39
N GLN A 14 8.75 -4.75 -10.23
CA GLN A 14 7.58 -4.76 -9.38
C GLN A 14 6.34 -4.14 -10.08
N ILE A 15 6.48 -2.99 -10.72
CA ILE A 15 5.41 -2.39 -11.52
C ILE A 15 4.98 -3.33 -12.65
N SER A 16 5.96 -3.93 -13.34
CA SER A 16 5.71 -4.89 -14.43
C SER A 16 4.94 -6.12 -13.96
N TYR A 17 5.23 -6.62 -12.75
CA TYR A 17 4.49 -7.71 -12.13
C TYR A 17 3.01 -7.38 -11.95
N TYR A 18 2.70 -6.23 -11.32
CA TYR A 18 1.32 -5.83 -11.07
C TYR A 18 0.56 -5.52 -12.36
N ARG A 19 1.23 -4.97 -13.38
CA ARG A 19 0.64 -4.79 -14.72
C ARG A 19 0.29 -6.12 -15.37
N ALA A 20 1.20 -7.09 -15.32
CA ALA A 20 0.99 -8.43 -15.88
C ALA A 20 -0.11 -9.20 -15.12
N LEU A 21 -0.20 -9.02 -13.80
CA LEU A 21 -1.21 -9.63 -12.96
C LEU A 21 -2.61 -9.12 -13.27
N GLY A 22 -2.78 -7.80 -13.44
CA GLY A 22 -4.04 -7.18 -13.87
C GLY A 22 -5.25 -7.66 -13.07
N ALA A 23 -6.32 -8.08 -13.77
CA ALA A 23 -7.56 -8.56 -13.15
C ALA A 23 -7.38 -9.84 -12.29
N SER A 24 -6.40 -10.70 -12.61
CA SER A 24 -6.11 -11.92 -11.84
C SER A 24 -5.64 -11.63 -10.41
N TYR A 25 -5.29 -10.39 -10.09
CA TYR A 25 -5.02 -9.97 -8.71
C TYR A 25 -6.19 -10.32 -7.77
N LEU A 26 -7.42 -10.18 -8.24
CA LEU A 26 -8.63 -10.42 -7.44
C LEU A 26 -8.82 -11.91 -7.10
N ASP A 27 -8.24 -12.80 -7.90
CA ASP A 27 -8.31 -14.25 -7.71
C ASP A 27 -7.25 -14.73 -6.68
N GLN A 28 -6.28 -13.87 -6.34
CA GLN A 28 -5.21 -14.16 -5.39
C GLN A 28 -5.59 -13.87 -3.92
N GLY A 29 -6.89 -13.73 -3.62
CA GLY A 29 -7.38 -13.49 -2.27
C GLY A 29 -6.73 -14.46 -1.27
N LEU A 30 -5.93 -13.93 -0.35
CA LEU A 30 -5.38 -14.71 0.75
C LEU A 30 -6.53 -14.96 1.74
N ASP A 31 -7.13 -16.15 1.70
CA ASP A 31 -8.06 -16.61 2.72
C ASP A 31 -7.25 -16.98 3.99
N LEU A 32 -6.70 -15.94 4.61
CA LEU A 32 -5.89 -16.04 5.82
C LEU A 32 -6.62 -15.40 7.00
N PRO A 33 -6.46 -15.96 8.22
CA PRO A 33 -7.01 -15.36 9.43
C PRO A 33 -6.62 -13.90 9.59
N GLY A 34 -7.55 -13.05 10.04
CA GLY A 34 -7.29 -11.64 10.33
C GLY A 34 -7.56 -10.68 9.17
N GLY A 35 -7.99 -11.17 8.01
CA GLY A 35 -8.40 -10.32 6.89
C GLY A 35 -9.62 -9.46 7.21
N ASP A 36 -10.63 -10.04 7.84
CA ASP A 36 -11.85 -9.33 8.27
C ASP A 36 -11.55 -8.24 9.30
N GLU A 37 -10.56 -8.46 10.18
CA GLU A 37 -10.13 -7.48 11.19
C GLU A 37 -9.62 -6.18 10.56
N LEU A 38 -9.03 -6.24 9.35
CA LEU A 38 -8.58 -5.05 8.64
C LEU A 38 -9.77 -4.19 8.17
N ALA A 39 -10.81 -4.83 7.65
CA ALA A 39 -12.02 -4.14 7.20
C ALA A 39 -12.78 -3.51 8.38
N GLU A 40 -12.89 -4.25 9.49
CA GLU A 40 -13.50 -3.76 10.74
C GLU A 40 -12.69 -2.59 11.32
N ALA A 41 -11.36 -2.66 11.29
CA ALA A 41 -10.49 -1.57 11.79
C ALA A 41 -10.63 -0.30 10.93
N LEU A 42 -10.75 -0.44 9.59
CA LEU A 42 -10.98 0.69 8.70
C LEU A 42 -12.37 1.31 8.93
N ASP A 43 -13.41 0.50 9.13
CA ASP A 43 -14.75 1.00 9.47
C ASP A 43 -14.73 1.75 10.83
N ALA A 44 -14.04 1.20 11.84
CA ALA A 44 -13.87 1.84 13.15
C ALA A 44 -13.02 3.13 13.13
N PHE A 45 -12.16 3.30 12.14
CA PHE A 45 -11.37 4.51 11.94
C PHE A 45 -12.24 5.70 11.50
N GLU A 46 -13.46 5.46 11.03
CA GLU A 46 -14.42 6.49 10.60
C GLU A 46 -13.80 7.46 9.58
N VAL A 47 -13.50 6.94 8.39
CA VAL A 47 -13.01 7.75 7.26
C VAL A 47 -13.98 8.88 6.98
N THR A 48 -13.51 10.14 6.88
CA THR A 48 -14.35 11.32 6.60
C THR A 48 -13.64 12.30 5.67
N GLY A 49 -14.40 13.13 4.96
CA GLY A 49 -13.85 14.17 4.11
C GLY A 49 -13.24 13.64 2.81
N SER A 50 -12.24 14.33 2.29
CA SER A 50 -11.49 13.96 1.10
C SER A 50 -10.43 12.91 1.42
N VAL A 51 -10.38 11.84 0.64
CA VAL A 51 -9.45 10.71 0.86
C VAL A 51 -8.48 10.58 -0.31
N LEU A 52 -7.22 10.33 0.00
CA LEU A 52 -6.22 9.86 -0.95
C LEU A 52 -5.93 8.40 -0.69
N GLU A 53 -6.15 7.56 -1.69
CA GLU A 53 -5.76 6.15 -1.69
C GLU A 53 -4.49 5.99 -2.54
N LEU A 54 -3.37 5.65 -1.88
CA LEU A 54 -2.09 5.40 -2.52
C LEU A 54 -1.94 3.92 -2.88
N ALA A 55 -1.45 3.62 -4.08
CA ALA A 55 -1.33 2.27 -4.63
C ALA A 55 -2.67 1.51 -4.55
N CYS A 56 -3.72 2.09 -5.14
CA CYS A 56 -5.09 1.57 -5.03
C CYS A 56 -5.28 0.20 -5.68
N GLY A 57 -4.36 -0.23 -6.54
CA GLY A 57 -4.47 -1.48 -7.27
C GLY A 57 -5.80 -1.59 -8.03
N PRO A 58 -6.49 -2.76 -7.99
CA PRO A 58 -7.77 -2.97 -8.65
C PRO A 58 -8.97 -2.39 -7.87
N GLY A 59 -8.75 -1.47 -6.93
CA GLY A 59 -9.81 -0.77 -6.20
C GLY A 59 -10.50 -1.60 -5.11
N VAL A 60 -9.79 -2.52 -4.48
CA VAL A 60 -10.36 -3.40 -3.43
C VAL A 60 -10.90 -2.58 -2.26
N TRP A 61 -10.14 -1.58 -1.81
CA TRP A 61 -10.49 -0.73 -0.69
C TRP A 61 -11.27 0.53 -1.08
N THR A 62 -11.15 0.97 -2.34
CA THR A 62 -11.79 2.19 -2.85
C THR A 62 -13.30 2.22 -2.56
N GLY A 63 -13.99 1.09 -2.77
CA GLY A 63 -15.42 0.96 -2.50
C GLY A 63 -15.77 1.12 -1.00
N GLN A 64 -14.94 0.60 -0.10
CA GLN A 64 -15.13 0.74 1.35
C GLN A 64 -14.86 2.19 1.80
N LEU A 65 -13.81 2.82 1.29
CA LEU A 65 -13.50 4.22 1.56
C LEU A 65 -14.67 5.15 1.16
N LEU A 66 -15.28 4.91 0.00
CA LEU A 66 -16.40 5.68 -0.51
C LEU A 66 -17.68 5.60 0.32
N ARG A 67 -17.80 4.63 1.23
CA ARG A 67 -18.98 4.54 2.12
C ARG A 67 -19.10 5.76 3.01
N HIS A 68 -17.97 6.39 3.36
CA HIS A 68 -17.90 7.48 4.32
C HIS A 68 -17.16 8.73 3.80
N ALA A 69 -16.26 8.58 2.82
CA ALA A 69 -15.55 9.70 2.20
C ALA A 69 -16.49 10.61 1.38
N THR A 70 -16.18 11.89 1.34
CA THR A 70 -16.83 12.84 0.42
C THR A 70 -16.39 12.57 -1.02
N ASP A 71 -15.09 12.41 -1.22
CA ASP A 71 -14.46 12.04 -2.49
C ASP A 71 -13.18 11.21 -2.24
N VAL A 72 -12.80 10.38 -3.22
CA VAL A 72 -11.57 9.60 -3.19
C VAL A 72 -10.72 9.95 -4.40
N THR A 73 -9.44 10.24 -4.19
CA THR A 73 -8.44 10.22 -5.25
C THR A 73 -7.65 8.93 -5.10
N ALA A 74 -7.72 8.05 -6.10
CA ALA A 74 -7.08 6.74 -6.10
C ALA A 74 -5.91 6.75 -7.09
N VAL A 75 -4.69 6.52 -6.59
CA VAL A 75 -3.44 6.61 -7.35
C VAL A 75 -2.82 5.23 -7.48
N ASP A 76 -2.44 4.86 -8.70
CA ASP A 76 -1.65 3.65 -8.97
C ASP A 76 -0.71 3.86 -10.17
N ALA A 77 0.40 3.12 -10.22
CA ALA A 77 1.35 3.18 -11.33
C ALA A 77 0.90 2.35 -12.54
N SER A 78 0.03 1.34 -12.33
CA SER A 78 -0.45 0.43 -13.36
C SER A 78 -1.75 0.93 -13.99
N PRO A 79 -1.77 1.30 -15.28
CA PRO A 79 -3.01 1.63 -15.97
C PRO A 79 -3.97 0.43 -16.06
N GLU A 80 -3.46 -0.79 -16.06
CA GLU A 80 -4.25 -2.02 -16.06
C GLU A 80 -5.02 -2.18 -14.74
N MET A 81 -4.36 -1.91 -13.59
CA MET A 81 -5.01 -1.89 -12.28
C MET A 81 -6.08 -0.81 -12.20
N LEU A 82 -5.77 0.40 -12.65
CA LEU A 82 -6.74 1.51 -12.67
C LEU A 82 -7.95 1.21 -13.56
N ALA A 83 -7.77 0.51 -14.69
CA ALA A 83 -8.88 0.09 -15.53
C ALA A 83 -9.81 -0.90 -14.81
N VAL A 84 -9.25 -1.85 -14.06
CA VAL A 84 -10.03 -2.79 -13.22
C VAL A 84 -10.74 -2.02 -12.10
N ALA A 85 -10.06 -1.11 -11.41
CA ALA A 85 -10.64 -0.30 -10.35
C ALA A 85 -11.82 0.54 -10.85
N ALA A 86 -11.66 1.21 -12.00
CA ALA A 86 -12.71 2.03 -12.61
C ALA A 86 -13.94 1.22 -13.05
N ALA A 87 -13.77 -0.05 -13.39
CA ALA A 87 -14.88 -0.94 -13.72
C ALA A 87 -15.64 -1.45 -12.46
N ARG A 88 -15.01 -1.42 -11.29
CA ARG A 88 -15.56 -1.93 -10.02
C ARG A 88 -16.27 -0.87 -9.19
N VAL A 89 -15.83 0.37 -9.31
CA VAL A 89 -16.27 1.46 -8.44
C VAL A 89 -17.02 2.51 -9.26
N ASP A 90 -18.24 2.84 -8.85
CA ASP A 90 -19.06 3.86 -9.52
C ASP A 90 -18.44 5.26 -9.35
N GLY A 91 -18.19 5.93 -10.48
CA GLY A 91 -17.12 6.88 -10.68
C GLY A 91 -17.34 8.36 -10.31
N GLU A 92 -18.54 8.82 -9.89
CA GLU A 92 -18.75 10.29 -9.71
C GLU A 92 -17.94 10.89 -8.56
N ARG A 93 -17.62 10.09 -7.54
CA ARG A 93 -16.86 10.52 -6.36
C ARG A 93 -15.42 9.99 -6.33
N VAL A 94 -14.95 9.34 -7.41
CA VAL A 94 -13.59 8.82 -7.50
C VAL A 94 -12.84 9.47 -8.65
N ARG A 95 -11.65 9.96 -8.36
CA ARG A 95 -10.68 10.39 -9.36
C ARG A 95 -9.52 9.40 -9.41
N PHE A 96 -9.39 8.67 -10.51
CA PHE A 96 -8.24 7.79 -10.75
C PHE A 96 -7.07 8.58 -11.35
N VAL A 97 -5.87 8.36 -10.80
CA VAL A 97 -4.63 9.03 -11.21
C VAL A 97 -3.56 7.98 -11.47
N GLN A 98 -3.03 7.95 -12.69
CA GLN A 98 -1.87 7.11 -12.99
C GLN A 98 -0.60 7.86 -12.61
N ALA A 99 0.14 7.36 -11.61
CA ALA A 99 1.41 7.93 -11.17
C ALA A 99 2.28 6.91 -10.44
N ASP A 100 3.59 7.06 -10.59
CA ASP A 100 4.58 6.39 -9.74
C ASP A 100 4.77 7.20 -8.46
N LEU A 101 4.41 6.61 -7.32
CA LEU A 101 4.45 7.27 -6.01
C LEU A 101 5.85 7.73 -5.57
N PHE A 102 6.91 7.21 -6.18
CA PHE A 102 8.26 7.64 -5.88
C PHE A 102 8.70 8.92 -6.61
N THR A 103 7.89 9.38 -7.57
CA THR A 103 8.13 10.61 -8.35
C THR A 103 6.92 11.53 -8.41
N TRP A 104 5.77 11.05 -7.93
CA TRP A 104 4.53 11.81 -7.97
C TRP A 104 4.53 12.98 -6.98
N VAL A 105 3.93 14.09 -7.41
CA VAL A 105 3.70 15.28 -6.57
C VAL A 105 2.20 15.49 -6.43
N PRO A 106 1.66 15.55 -5.19
CA PRO A 106 0.23 15.76 -4.98
C PRO A 106 -0.20 17.16 -5.45
N ASP A 107 -1.39 17.25 -6.04
CA ASP A 107 -1.99 18.50 -6.51
C ASP A 107 -2.84 19.19 -5.44
N ARG A 108 -3.17 18.49 -4.34
CA ARG A 108 -3.93 18.99 -3.20
C ARG A 108 -3.61 18.19 -1.92
N ARG A 109 -4.13 18.66 -0.79
CA ARG A 109 -4.07 17.96 0.49
C ARG A 109 -5.43 17.33 0.84
N TYR A 110 -5.40 16.27 1.64
CA TYR A 110 -6.53 15.40 1.95
C TYR A 110 -6.76 15.32 3.47
N ASP A 111 -8.00 15.00 3.86
CA ASP A 111 -8.37 14.77 5.26
C ASP A 111 -7.83 13.41 5.74
N VAL A 112 -7.79 12.43 4.82
CA VAL A 112 -7.26 11.10 5.11
C VAL A 112 -6.33 10.64 3.98
N VAL A 113 -5.19 10.06 4.34
CA VAL A 113 -4.35 9.26 3.45
C VAL A 113 -4.49 7.80 3.85
N PHE A 114 -4.85 6.98 2.88
CA PHE A 114 -4.99 5.53 3.02
C PHE A 114 -4.05 4.80 2.05
N PHE A 115 -3.49 3.67 2.48
CA PHE A 115 -2.82 2.70 1.60
C PHE A 115 -2.95 1.29 2.17
N GLY A 116 -3.32 0.35 1.29
CA GLY A 116 -3.46 -1.07 1.61
C GLY A 116 -2.45 -1.93 0.86
N PHE A 117 -1.69 -2.79 1.57
CA PHE A 117 -0.70 -3.71 1.01
C PHE A 117 0.38 -3.04 0.14
N TRP A 118 0.79 -1.84 0.54
CA TRP A 118 1.78 -1.03 -0.16
C TRP A 118 3.08 -0.82 0.64
N LEU A 119 3.00 -0.58 1.96
CA LEU A 119 4.17 -0.19 2.76
C LEU A 119 5.28 -1.23 2.72
N SER A 120 4.93 -2.52 2.69
CA SER A 120 5.89 -3.61 2.53
C SER A 120 6.60 -3.60 1.16
N HIS A 121 6.04 -2.92 0.17
CA HIS A 121 6.61 -2.74 -1.17
C HIS A 121 7.47 -1.47 -1.31
N VAL A 122 7.61 -0.71 -0.24
CA VAL A 122 8.51 0.46 -0.17
C VAL A 122 9.89 0.01 0.31
N PRO A 123 10.97 0.19 -0.50
CA PRO A 123 12.33 -0.12 -0.08
C PRO A 123 12.69 0.62 1.22
N LEU A 124 13.51 0.00 2.07
CA LEU A 124 13.88 0.57 3.36
C LEU A 124 14.58 1.93 3.24
N GLU A 125 15.38 2.13 2.20
CA GLU A 125 16.06 3.38 1.88
C GLU A 125 15.12 4.48 1.37
N ARG A 126 13.91 4.12 0.92
CA ARG A 126 12.87 5.07 0.51
C ARG A 126 11.77 5.26 1.55
N PHE A 127 11.91 4.62 2.71
CA PHE A 127 10.89 4.68 3.76
C PHE A 127 10.61 6.13 4.22
N GLU A 128 11.65 6.90 4.51
CA GLU A 128 11.48 8.28 5.00
C GLU A 128 10.93 9.21 3.91
N SER A 129 11.38 9.06 2.66
CA SER A 129 10.86 9.86 1.55
C SER A 129 9.41 9.53 1.23
N PHE A 130 8.98 8.26 1.37
CA PHE A 130 7.58 7.88 1.25
C PHE A 130 6.73 8.55 2.34
N TRP A 131 7.18 8.54 3.60
CA TRP A 131 6.46 9.20 4.68
C TRP A 131 6.47 10.72 4.57
N SER A 132 7.47 11.32 3.93
CA SER A 132 7.44 12.74 3.54
C SER A 132 6.37 13.02 2.48
N LEU A 133 6.19 12.13 1.50
CA LEU A 133 5.09 12.24 0.54
C LEU A 133 3.73 12.15 1.25
N VAL A 134 3.56 11.24 2.20
CA VAL A 134 2.32 11.13 2.99
C VAL A 134 2.02 12.44 3.74
N ASP A 135 3.06 13.05 4.33
CA ASP A 135 2.95 14.35 5.02
C ASP A 135 2.52 15.48 4.07
N ASP A 136 3.13 15.53 2.88
CA ASP A 136 2.79 16.52 1.84
C ASP A 136 1.34 16.38 1.34
N CYS A 137 0.79 15.16 1.40
CA CYS A 137 -0.59 14.87 1.02
C CYS A 137 -1.63 15.23 2.08
N LEU A 138 -1.25 15.40 3.35
CA LEU A 138 -2.18 15.62 4.45
C LEU A 138 -2.47 17.09 4.70
N LYS A 139 -3.72 17.40 5.07
CA LYS A 139 -4.08 18.64 5.74
C LYS A 139 -3.48 18.68 7.14
N GLU A 140 -3.52 19.85 7.81
CA GLU A 140 -2.94 20.06 9.14
C GLU A 140 -3.49 19.06 10.16
N ASP A 141 -4.81 18.83 10.18
CA ASP A 141 -5.48 17.85 11.06
C ASP A 141 -5.73 16.49 10.36
N GLY A 142 -5.00 16.22 9.30
CA GLY A 142 -5.17 15.01 8.50
C GLY A 142 -4.72 13.75 9.22
N ARG A 143 -5.38 12.63 8.88
CA ARG A 143 -5.14 11.32 9.50
C ARG A 143 -4.64 10.31 8.48
N VAL A 144 -3.88 9.33 8.95
CA VAL A 144 -3.41 8.20 8.14
C VAL A 144 -4.05 6.91 8.63
N PHE A 145 -4.47 6.07 7.71
CA PHE A 145 -4.73 4.66 7.95
C PHE A 145 -4.02 3.81 6.90
N PHE A 146 -3.37 2.74 7.32
CA PHE A 146 -2.80 1.76 6.41
C PHE A 146 -3.03 0.34 6.90
N ALA A 147 -3.09 -0.60 5.95
CA ALA A 147 -3.11 -2.03 6.21
C ALA A 147 -2.01 -2.71 5.38
N ASP A 148 -1.36 -3.73 5.94
CA ASP A 148 -0.33 -4.50 5.22
C ASP A 148 -0.18 -5.89 5.83
N ASP A 149 0.73 -6.69 5.26
CA ASP A 149 1.06 -8.02 5.73
C ASP A 149 2.58 -8.27 5.76
N ALA A 150 2.98 -9.17 6.64
CA ALA A 150 4.33 -9.70 6.68
C ALA A 150 4.43 -11.10 6.03
N TYR A 151 3.39 -11.52 5.27
CA TYR A 151 3.31 -12.85 4.71
C TYR A 151 4.31 -13.06 3.58
N ARG A 152 5.10 -14.10 3.71
CA ARG A 152 6.06 -14.58 2.70
C ARG A 152 6.22 -16.07 2.84
N THR A 153 6.24 -16.79 1.74
CA THR A 153 6.55 -18.21 1.76
C THR A 153 8.06 -18.46 1.64
N PRO A 154 8.58 -19.57 2.16
CA PRO A 154 10.00 -19.90 2.00
C PRO A 154 10.47 -19.93 0.53
N ASP A 155 9.61 -20.36 -0.39
CA ASP A 155 9.90 -20.48 -1.82
C ASP A 155 9.99 -19.11 -2.54
N GLU A 156 9.39 -18.06 -1.97
CA GLU A 156 9.48 -16.70 -2.48
C GLU A 156 10.79 -15.99 -2.10
N LEU A 157 11.47 -16.43 -1.04
CA LEU A 157 12.64 -15.74 -0.50
C LEU A 157 13.85 -15.86 -1.43
N VAL A 158 14.43 -14.73 -1.83
CA VAL A 158 15.59 -14.70 -2.76
C VAL A 158 16.90 -14.89 -2.01
N GLU A 159 17.05 -14.26 -0.83
CA GLU A 159 18.31 -14.21 -0.07
C GLU A 159 18.15 -14.67 1.40
N GLY A 160 17.20 -15.57 1.66
CA GLY A 160 16.91 -16.09 2.98
C GLY A 160 15.89 -15.28 3.79
N PRO A 161 15.65 -15.64 5.06
CA PRO A 161 14.51 -15.16 5.85
C PRO A 161 14.48 -13.66 6.13
N SER A 162 15.63 -12.98 6.10
CA SER A 162 15.75 -11.55 6.34
C SER A 162 15.68 -10.71 5.06
N SER A 163 15.58 -11.36 3.88
CA SER A 163 15.50 -10.66 2.60
C SER A 163 14.31 -9.71 2.56
N SER A 164 14.52 -8.49 2.05
CA SER A 164 13.45 -7.56 1.68
C SER A 164 13.01 -7.72 0.22
N THR A 165 13.53 -8.74 -0.48
CA THR A 165 13.19 -9.06 -1.86
C THR A 165 12.62 -10.47 -1.93
N ILE A 166 11.49 -10.61 -2.60
CA ILE A 166 10.85 -11.88 -2.90
C ILE A 166 10.80 -12.11 -4.41
N ARG A 167 10.56 -13.34 -4.80
CA ARG A 167 10.32 -13.73 -6.20
C ARG A 167 8.92 -14.33 -6.31
N ARG A 168 8.09 -13.76 -7.17
CA ARG A 168 6.77 -14.29 -7.51
C ARG A 168 6.74 -14.77 -8.94
N ARG A 169 5.96 -15.82 -9.17
CA ARG A 169 5.74 -16.40 -10.50
C ARG A 169 4.26 -16.30 -10.85
N LEU A 170 3.97 -15.90 -12.08
CA LEU A 170 2.63 -15.92 -12.66
C LEU A 170 2.33 -17.30 -13.27
N ASP A 171 1.06 -17.57 -13.54
CA ASP A 171 0.57 -18.84 -14.10
C ASP A 171 1.15 -19.14 -15.48
N ASP A 172 1.52 -18.11 -16.25
CA ASP A 172 2.22 -18.23 -17.53
C ASP A 172 3.71 -18.62 -17.41
N GLY A 173 4.21 -18.70 -16.16
CA GLY A 173 5.60 -19.04 -15.85
C GLY A 173 6.54 -17.84 -15.76
N ALA A 174 6.08 -16.61 -16.08
CA ALA A 174 6.87 -15.41 -15.90
C ALA A 174 7.23 -15.20 -14.42
N SER A 175 8.44 -14.74 -14.15
CA SER A 175 8.95 -14.59 -12.78
C SER A 175 9.47 -13.18 -12.56
N TYR A 176 9.09 -12.58 -11.44
CA TYR A 176 9.39 -11.20 -11.08
C TYR A 176 9.95 -11.11 -9.67
N ARG A 177 10.90 -10.20 -9.48
CA ARG A 177 11.37 -9.82 -8.14
C ARG A 177 10.55 -8.62 -7.66
N LEU A 178 10.19 -8.65 -6.37
CA LEU A 178 9.45 -7.57 -5.72
C LEU A 178 10.10 -7.21 -4.40
N VAL A 179 10.00 -5.96 -4.03
CA VAL A 179 10.24 -5.54 -2.64
C VAL A 179 9.14 -6.13 -1.76
N LYS A 180 9.50 -6.75 -0.65
CA LYS A 180 8.59 -7.21 0.40
C LYS A 180 9.30 -7.14 1.75
N VAL A 181 9.29 -5.96 2.34
CA VAL A 181 9.89 -5.69 3.64
C VAL A 181 9.01 -6.30 4.74
N PRO A 182 9.55 -7.21 5.58
CA PRO A 182 8.77 -7.81 6.67
C PRO A 182 8.72 -6.87 7.88
N HIS A 183 7.83 -5.90 7.85
CA HIS A 183 7.66 -5.00 9.00
C HIS A 183 7.07 -5.76 10.19
N GLN A 184 7.71 -5.63 11.36
CA GLN A 184 7.13 -6.06 12.62
C GLN A 184 6.37 -4.88 13.22
N PRO A 185 5.10 -5.04 13.66
CA PRO A 185 4.25 -3.93 14.12
C PRO A 185 4.91 -3.02 15.14
N SER A 186 5.53 -3.57 16.20
CA SER A 186 6.18 -2.78 17.24
C SER A 186 7.43 -2.02 16.77
N ASP A 187 8.17 -2.60 15.80
CA ASP A 187 9.35 -1.96 15.22
C ASP A 187 8.95 -0.85 14.26
N LEU A 188 7.90 -1.09 13.48
CA LEU A 188 7.32 -0.10 12.59
C LEU A 188 6.80 1.12 13.37
N GLU A 189 6.03 0.91 14.44
CA GLU A 189 5.55 1.98 15.31
C GLU A 189 6.71 2.82 15.88
N ARG A 190 7.78 2.18 16.37
CA ARG A 190 8.97 2.90 16.87
C ARG A 190 9.67 3.69 15.75
N ARG A 191 9.74 3.13 14.55
CA ARG A 191 10.37 3.79 13.39
C ARG A 191 9.57 5.01 12.96
N LEU A 192 8.24 4.91 12.91
CA LEU A 192 7.33 6.01 12.60
C LEU A 192 7.46 7.16 13.61
N ARG A 193 7.48 6.83 14.89
CA ARG A 193 7.67 7.83 15.94
C ARG A 193 8.98 8.60 15.81
N ARG A 194 10.07 7.96 15.39
CA ARG A 194 11.37 8.63 15.17
C ARG A 194 11.35 9.66 14.04
N ILE A 195 10.48 9.49 13.07
CA ILE A 195 10.32 10.42 11.95
C ILE A 195 9.10 11.36 12.13
N GLY A 196 8.58 11.47 13.36
CA GLY A 196 7.57 12.45 13.74
C GLY A 196 6.13 12.02 13.48
N TRP A 197 5.81 10.72 13.50
CA TRP A 197 4.44 10.21 13.37
C TRP A 197 3.97 9.59 14.67
N ASP A 198 2.77 9.99 15.12
CA ASP A 198 2.05 9.33 16.22
C ASP A 198 1.03 8.35 15.65
N ILE A 199 1.53 7.20 15.23
CA ILE A 199 0.75 6.12 14.64
C ILE A 199 0.87 4.88 15.52
N ARG A 200 -0.27 4.32 15.91
CA ARG A 200 -0.34 3.02 16.56
C ARG A 200 -0.43 1.92 15.51
N VAL A 201 0.40 0.87 15.64
CA VAL A 201 0.40 -0.27 14.73
C VAL A 201 -0.09 -1.52 15.48
N THR A 202 -1.17 -2.12 14.96
CA THR A 202 -1.87 -3.26 15.58
C THR A 202 -1.74 -4.49 14.68
N ALA A 203 -1.30 -5.62 15.25
CA ALA A 203 -1.32 -6.92 14.57
C ALA A 203 -2.72 -7.52 14.62
N THR A 204 -3.09 -8.29 13.59
CA THR A 204 -4.29 -9.14 13.58
C THR A 204 -3.97 -10.54 14.10
N ALA A 205 -4.98 -11.42 14.16
CA ALA A 205 -4.81 -12.83 14.48
C ALA A 205 -3.98 -13.61 13.43
N GLY A 206 -3.76 -13.02 12.25
CA GLY A 206 -3.01 -13.60 11.13
C GLY A 206 -1.72 -12.83 10.81
N PRO A 207 -1.26 -12.88 9.56
CA PRO A 207 -0.03 -12.21 9.14
C PRO A 207 -0.20 -10.71 8.89
N PHE A 208 -1.43 -10.17 9.02
CA PHE A 208 -1.76 -8.81 8.72
C PHE A 208 -1.50 -7.87 9.90
N TYR A 209 -1.36 -6.61 9.59
CA TYR A 209 -1.32 -5.51 10.55
C TYR A 209 -1.92 -4.25 9.93
N TRP A 210 -2.36 -3.33 10.77
CA TRP A 210 -2.82 -2.01 10.36
C TRP A 210 -2.25 -0.93 11.27
N GLY A 211 -2.18 0.27 10.78
CA GLY A 211 -1.74 1.43 11.55
C GLY A 211 -2.63 2.62 11.32
N ALA A 212 -2.91 3.37 12.39
CA ALA A 212 -3.71 4.59 12.33
C ALA A 212 -3.13 5.66 13.25
N GLY A 213 -3.19 6.92 12.80
CA GLY A 213 -2.70 8.05 13.58
C GLY A 213 -2.55 9.32 12.77
N THR A 214 -1.72 10.22 13.29
CA THR A 214 -1.52 11.57 12.78
C THR A 214 -0.03 11.92 12.73
N ARG A 215 0.27 13.09 12.19
CA ARG A 215 1.54 13.76 12.42
C ARG A 215 1.66 14.09 13.91
N GLY A 216 2.85 13.81 14.51
CA GLY A 216 3.17 14.10 15.91
C GLY A 216 3.74 15.51 16.11
#